data_bdf90fe8387bb7845806a5061a7e021a
#
_entry.id   bdf90fe8387bb7845806a5061a7e021a
#
_cell.length_a   1.000
_cell.length_b   1.000
_cell.length_c   1.000
_cell.angle_alpha   90.00
_cell.angle_beta   90.00
_cell.angle_gamma   90.00
#
_symmetry.space_group_name_H-M   'P 1'
#
loop_
_entity.id
_entity.type
_entity.pdbx_description
1 polymer ?
#
loop_
_entity_poly.entity_id
_entity_poly.type
_entity_poly.pdbx_seq_one_letter_code
_entity_poly.pdbx_strand_id
1 'polypeptide(L)' 'AKNVDVNIAGSGNVNAYASEKLTVKIVGSGNVTCTGSPKSVDKVKFGSGSVNIR' A
#
# COMPACT_ATOMS: atom_id res chain seq x y z
N ALA A 1 -11.42 1.37 6.58
CA ALA A 1 -11.13 2.80 6.57
C ALA A 1 -11.35 3.37 5.18
N LYS A 2 -11.79 4.61 5.11
CA LYS A 2 -12.03 5.26 3.82
C LYS A 2 -10.73 5.69 3.16
N ASN A 3 -9.88 6.33 3.93
CA ASN A 3 -8.58 6.80 3.45
C ASN A 3 -7.49 6.07 4.22
N VAL A 4 -6.59 5.45 3.50
CA VAL A 4 -5.51 4.70 4.12
C VAL A 4 -4.18 5.22 3.60
N ASP A 5 -3.29 5.59 4.51
CA ASP A 5 -1.93 5.96 4.18
C ASP A 5 -0.99 4.91 4.71
N VAL A 6 -0.18 4.35 3.83
CA VAL A 6 0.79 3.34 4.20
C VAL A 6 2.18 3.83 3.86
N ASN A 7 3.05 3.83 4.85
CA ASN A 7 4.47 4.19 4.65
C ASN A 7 5.32 3.02 5.13
N ILE A 8 6.18 2.53 4.26
CA ILE A 8 7.11 1.46 4.60
C ILE A 8 8.52 1.93 4.29
N ALA A 9 9.38 1.85 5.29
CA ALA A 9 10.80 2.12 5.12
C ALA A 9 11.56 0.87 5.50
N GLY A 10 12.34 0.34 4.58
CA GLY A 10 13.05 -0.91 4.80
C GLY A 10 12.24 -2.10 4.32
N SER A 11 12.21 -3.17 5.08
CA SER A 11 11.47 -4.37 4.72
C SER A 11 10.35 -4.64 5.72
N GLY A 12 9.21 -5.08 5.22
CA GLY A 12 8.08 -5.38 6.08
C GLY A 12 6.87 -5.78 5.25
N ASN A 13 5.86 -6.32 5.92
CA ASN A 13 4.61 -6.70 5.30
C ASN A 13 3.48 -5.90 5.91
N VAL A 14 2.62 -5.37 5.07
CA VAL A 14 1.49 -4.58 5.53
C VAL A 14 0.22 -5.10 4.88
N ASN A 15 -0.80 -5.29 5.69
CA ASN A 15 -2.13 -5.57 5.20
C ASN A 15 -3.02 -4.36 5.49
N ALA A 16 -3.64 -3.84 4.46
CA ALA A 16 -4.48 -2.67 4.58
C ALA A 16 -5.86 -2.95 4.01
N TYR A 17 -6.81 -2.18 4.48
CA TYR A 17 -8.18 -2.26 3.98
C TYR A 17 -8.65 -0.85 3.68
N ALA A 18 -8.93 -0.58 2.42
CA ALA A 18 -9.35 0.75 2.00
C ALA A 18 -10.58 0.66 1.12
N SER A 19 -11.52 1.56 1.30
CA SER A 19 -12.74 1.56 0.50
C SER A 19 -12.84 2.76 -0.44
N GLU A 20 -12.11 3.82 -0.20
CA GLU A 20 -12.17 4.99 -1.09
C GLU A 20 -10.81 5.38 -1.63
N LYS A 21 -9.85 5.61 -0.76
CA LYS A 21 -8.54 6.09 -1.19
C LYS A 21 -7.44 5.32 -0.50
N LEU A 22 -6.46 4.90 -1.28
CA LEU A 22 -5.29 4.21 -0.76
C LEU A 22 -4.04 4.93 -1.25
N THR A 23 -3.18 5.30 -0.32
CA THR A 23 -1.89 5.88 -0.63
C THR A 23 -0.82 4.97 -0.05
N VAL A 24 0.07 4.48 -0.88
CA VAL A 24 1.14 3.58 -0.47
C VAL A 24 2.48 4.18 -0.85
N LYS A 25 3.38 4.26 0.12
CA LYS A 25 4.76 4.64 -0.11
C LYS A 25 5.66 3.53 0.42
N ILE A 26 6.47 2.98 -0.45
CA ILE A 26 7.41 1.93 -0.08
C ILE A 26 8.81 2.37 -0.43
N VAL A 27 9.69 2.38 0.55
CA VAL A 27 11.11 2.63 0.34
C VAL A 27 11.85 1.40 0.81
N GLY A 28 12.41 0.66 -0.13
CA GLY A 28 13.10 -0.60 0.16
C GLY A 28 12.30 -1.80 -0.32
N SER A 29 12.37 -2.90 0.42
CA SER A 29 11.73 -4.18 0.06
C SER A 29 10.54 -4.45 0.97
N GLY A 30 9.40 -3.90 0.70
CA GLY A 30 8.21 -4.17 1.49
C GLY A 30 7.12 -4.80 0.63
N ASN A 31 6.19 -5.48 1.29
CA ASN A 31 5.01 -6.02 0.62
C ASN A 31 3.77 -5.41 1.23
N VAL A 32 2.89 -4.93 0.38
CA VAL A 32 1.63 -4.37 0.82
C VAL A 32 0.50 -5.12 0.14
N THR A 33 -0.45 -5.57 0.94
CA THR A 33 -1.67 -6.18 0.42
C THR A 33 -2.85 -5.30 0.84
N CYS A 34 -3.58 -4.84 -0.13
CA CYS A 34 -4.77 -4.04 0.13
C CYS A 34 -6.00 -4.85 -0.24
N THR A 35 -6.96 -4.88 0.65
CA THR A 35 -8.24 -5.55 0.41
C THR A 35 -9.33 -4.49 0.37
N GLY A 36 -10.31 -4.70 -0.46
CA GLY A 36 -11.39 -3.75 -0.66
C GLY A 36 -11.38 -3.30 -2.11
N SER A 37 -12.11 -2.26 -2.40
CA SER A 37 -12.17 -1.73 -3.76
C SER A 37 -12.00 -0.21 -3.71
N PRO A 38 -10.78 0.28 -3.47
CA PRO A 38 -10.58 1.71 -3.41
C PRO A 38 -10.80 2.35 -4.78
N LYS A 39 -11.42 3.50 -4.79
CA LYS A 39 -11.65 4.24 -6.04
C LYS A 39 -10.39 4.90 -6.54
N SER A 40 -9.53 5.32 -5.62
CA SER A 40 -8.27 5.96 -5.96
C SER A 40 -7.13 5.22 -5.31
N VAL A 41 -6.11 4.92 -6.08
CA VAL A 41 -4.93 4.22 -5.58
C VAL A 41 -3.70 4.99 -6.01
N ASP A 42 -2.91 5.42 -5.03
CA ASP A 42 -1.60 6.00 -5.28
C ASP A 42 -0.54 5.05 -4.78
N LYS A 43 0.32 4.62 -5.67
CA LYS A 43 1.39 3.69 -5.35
C LYS A 43 2.71 4.33 -5.71
N VAL A 44 3.59 4.45 -4.74
CA VAL A 44 4.95 4.94 -4.96
C VAL A 44 5.89 3.89 -4.39
N LYS A 45 6.76 3.38 -5.24
CA LYS A 45 7.73 2.37 -4.85
C LYS A 45 9.14 2.83 -5.18
N PHE A 46 10.02 2.74 -4.22
CA PHE A 46 11.43 2.89 -4.43
C PHE A 46 12.12 1.62 -3.93
N GLY A 47 12.62 0.80 -4.85
CA GLY A 47 13.25 -0.45 -4.50
C GLY A 47 12.48 -1.65 -5.05
N SER A 48 12.56 -2.77 -4.35
CA SER A 48 12.01 -4.04 -4.83
C SER A 48 10.70 -4.43 -4.17
N GLY A 49 9.97 -3.48 -3.66
CA GLY A 49 8.69 -3.76 -3.00
C GLY A 49 7.60 -4.16 -3.97
N SER A 50 6.55 -4.74 -3.41
CA SER A 50 5.38 -5.15 -4.19
C SER A 50 4.11 -4.65 -3.54
N VAL A 51 3.15 -4.29 -4.37
CA VAL A 51 1.83 -3.88 -3.90
C VAL A 51 0.80 -4.75 -4.59
N ASN A 52 -0.02 -5.40 -3.79
CA ASN A 52 -1.12 -6.21 -4.29
C ASN A 52 -2.45 -5.62 -3.83
N ILE A 53 -3.36 -5.48 -4.75
CA ILE A 53 -4.70 -4.99 -4.46
C ILE A 53 -5.70 -6.05 -4.85
N ARG A 54 -6.55 -6.39 -3.89
CA ARG A 54 -7.56 -7.42 -4.08
C ARG A 54 -8.97 -6.89 -4.01
#